data_5b2a47006f9c478f71f6705f83c91320
#
_entry.id   5b2a47006f9c478f71f6705f83c91320
#
_cell.length_a   1.000
_cell.length_b   1.000
_cell.length_c   1.000
_cell.angle_alpha   90.00
_cell.angle_beta   90.00
_cell.angle_gamma   90.00
#
_symmetry.space_group_name_H-M   'P 1'
#
loop_
_entity.id
_entity.type
_entity.pdbx_description
1 polymer ?
#
loop_
_entity_poly.entity_id
_entity_poly.type
_entity_poly.pdbx_seq_one_letter_code
_entity_poly.pdbx_strand_id
1 'polypeptide(L)'
;MELKECVKRMEPALLQCLQENLRIPSVQGEPEPGAPYGREVRKSLDHILAAAEALGFATANMDGQLGWCEYGTGEEMIAVLGHLDVVPAGDDWSFDPWGGEIRDGRIFGRGTMDDKGPSIAALFALAALRDSGLPIRRRIRVLWGCNEESGSGDMKYYLAHKGEIPVMGFTPDGEYPVINGEKGIINVTYAREMDQVGDLRLISLHGGTAPNVVPSSACAKLSCSKELAQRLASLHAPKLRFTATEYGLFVEAEGVSAHGSTPELGENAIGRLLLALDTLPLEGQTKETIHFLAETLGMETDGLSAGIALWDEVSGKLTLNWGTLNIENGSLQMKINYRYPVTKAYEDCAPILDGKFTAAGFTKTAEMHKAKLYVPEESELVTTLMRVYREQSGLDGKPKSIGGGTYAKSLPNIVAFGPIFPGDEIREHKPDEFLELSRLMENAQMIAAAMYEMAK
;
A
#
# COMPACT_ATOMS: atom_id res chain seq x y z
N MET A 1 37.30 -13.25 2.84
CA MET A 1 36.92 -12.20 3.84
C MET A 1 35.48 -12.51 4.29
N GLU A 2 35.14 -12.31 5.55
CA GLU A 2 33.80 -12.56 6.00
C GLU A 2 32.81 -11.58 5.31
N LEU A 3 31.65 -12.05 4.89
CA LEU A 3 30.65 -11.25 4.15
C LEU A 3 30.28 -9.96 4.93
N LYS A 4 30.10 -10.06 6.23
CA LYS A 4 29.81 -8.93 7.12
C LYS A 4 30.85 -7.80 7.05
N GLU A 5 32.13 -8.17 6.97
CA GLU A 5 33.21 -7.19 6.84
C GLU A 5 33.26 -6.55 5.45
N CYS A 6 32.86 -7.30 4.40
CA CYS A 6 32.69 -6.72 3.07
C CYS A 6 31.56 -5.69 3.05
N VAL A 7 30.42 -5.98 3.67
CA VAL A 7 29.30 -5.03 3.76
C VAL A 7 29.71 -3.76 4.51
N LYS A 8 30.37 -3.87 5.64
CA LYS A 8 30.84 -2.69 6.41
C LYS A 8 31.74 -1.76 5.59
N ARG A 9 32.60 -2.33 4.74
CA ARG A 9 33.48 -1.52 3.88
C ARG A 9 32.73 -0.71 2.84
N MET A 10 31.50 -1.14 2.48
CA MET A 10 30.68 -0.43 1.52
C MET A 10 29.95 0.78 2.13
N GLU A 11 29.91 0.94 3.45
CA GLU A 11 29.13 1.96 4.15
C GLU A 11 29.34 3.38 3.60
N PRO A 12 30.58 3.90 3.41
CA PRO A 12 30.76 5.27 2.91
C PRO A 12 30.18 5.45 1.49
N ALA A 13 30.38 4.47 0.61
CA ALA A 13 29.90 4.53 -0.77
C ALA A 13 28.37 4.34 -0.83
N LEU A 14 27.81 3.47 0.01
CA LEU A 14 26.37 3.30 0.16
C LEU A 14 25.70 4.59 0.61
N LEU A 15 26.21 5.23 1.66
CA LEU A 15 25.67 6.48 2.18
C LEU A 15 25.74 7.62 1.15
N GLN A 16 26.86 7.74 0.45
CA GLN A 16 27.00 8.74 -0.62
C GLN A 16 25.97 8.49 -1.73
N CYS A 17 25.86 7.27 -2.23
CA CYS A 17 24.91 6.92 -3.29
C CYS A 17 23.46 7.18 -2.84
N LEU A 18 23.12 6.83 -1.60
CA LEU A 18 21.78 7.08 -1.04
C LEU A 18 21.50 8.58 -0.96
N GLN A 19 22.41 9.39 -0.41
CA GLN A 19 22.24 10.84 -0.33
C GLN A 19 22.07 11.49 -1.71
N GLU A 20 22.84 11.05 -2.71
CA GLU A 20 22.73 11.54 -4.08
C GLU A 20 21.36 11.18 -4.69
N ASN A 21 20.87 9.97 -4.48
CA ASN A 21 19.56 9.53 -4.99
C ASN A 21 18.39 10.18 -4.24
N LEU A 22 18.49 10.41 -2.93
CA LEU A 22 17.46 11.12 -2.14
C LEU A 22 17.25 12.57 -2.62
N ARG A 23 18.29 13.22 -3.16
CA ARG A 23 18.18 14.56 -3.74
C ARG A 23 17.41 14.61 -5.06
N ILE A 24 17.02 13.46 -5.60
CA ILE A 24 16.17 13.36 -6.79
C ILE A 24 14.73 13.16 -6.31
N PRO A 25 13.82 14.13 -6.51
CA PRO A 25 12.43 14.04 -6.06
C PRO A 25 11.61 13.13 -6.99
N SER A 26 11.85 11.84 -6.93
CA SER A 26 11.29 10.82 -7.84
C SER A 26 9.82 10.51 -7.57
N VAL A 27 9.02 11.54 -7.37
CA VAL A 27 7.56 11.45 -7.36
C VAL A 27 7.07 11.24 -8.79
N GLN A 28 6.07 10.39 -8.96
CA GLN A 28 5.47 10.16 -10.28
C GLN A 28 5.02 11.47 -10.93
N GLY A 29 5.45 11.69 -12.16
CA GLY A 29 5.11 12.84 -12.97
C GLY A 29 4.47 12.46 -14.29
N GLU A 30 4.22 13.47 -15.12
CA GLU A 30 3.68 13.25 -16.47
C GLU A 30 4.63 12.40 -17.31
N PRO A 31 4.10 11.44 -18.10
CA PRO A 31 4.91 10.62 -18.98
C PRO A 31 5.64 11.45 -20.05
N GLU A 32 6.93 11.15 -20.21
CA GLU A 32 7.77 11.73 -21.27
C GLU A 32 8.43 10.59 -22.10
N PRO A 33 8.92 10.84 -23.32
CA PRO A 33 9.64 9.84 -24.09
C PRO A 33 10.84 9.28 -23.30
N GLY A 34 10.85 7.96 -23.05
CA GLY A 34 11.87 7.28 -22.25
C GLY A 34 11.78 7.51 -20.74
N ALA A 35 10.74 8.20 -20.26
CA ALA A 35 10.44 8.42 -18.86
C ALA A 35 8.93 8.25 -18.59
N PRO A 36 8.42 7.01 -18.64
CA PRO A 36 6.97 6.73 -18.58
C PRO A 36 6.31 7.15 -17.27
N TYR A 37 7.09 7.30 -16.20
CA TYR A 37 6.62 7.74 -14.87
C TYR A 37 7.14 9.13 -14.48
N GLY A 38 7.62 9.89 -15.46
CA GLY A 38 8.13 11.24 -15.28
C GLY A 38 9.66 11.30 -15.19
N ARG A 39 10.18 12.50 -15.47
CA ARG A 39 11.62 12.76 -15.60
C ARG A 39 12.40 12.48 -14.32
N GLU A 40 11.86 12.80 -13.16
CA GLU A 40 12.58 12.66 -11.91
C GLU A 40 12.70 11.18 -11.48
N VAL A 41 11.67 10.37 -11.72
CA VAL A 41 11.73 8.92 -11.52
C VAL A 41 12.79 8.31 -12.45
N ARG A 42 12.82 8.74 -13.71
CA ARG A 42 13.84 8.30 -14.67
C ARG A 42 15.25 8.69 -14.25
N LYS A 43 15.49 9.88 -13.71
CA LYS A 43 16.78 10.30 -13.18
C LYS A 43 17.25 9.42 -12.02
N SER A 44 16.32 9.03 -11.13
CA SER A 44 16.61 8.14 -10.03
C SER A 44 17.07 6.76 -10.52
N LEU A 45 16.38 6.22 -11.54
CA LEU A 45 16.77 4.97 -12.20
C LEU A 45 18.14 5.09 -12.88
N ASP A 46 18.37 6.13 -13.66
CA ASP A 46 19.65 6.33 -14.33
C ASP A 46 20.82 6.46 -13.33
N HIS A 47 20.59 7.13 -12.19
CA HIS A 47 21.58 7.27 -11.13
C HIS A 47 21.97 5.90 -10.53
N ILE A 48 21.01 5.05 -10.19
CA ILE A 48 21.32 3.73 -9.58
C ILE A 48 21.98 2.79 -10.58
N LEU A 49 21.58 2.82 -11.86
CA LEU A 49 22.19 2.03 -12.91
C LEU A 49 23.65 2.48 -13.13
N ALA A 50 23.93 3.77 -13.16
CA ALA A 50 25.30 4.28 -13.24
C ALA A 50 26.15 3.89 -12.02
N ALA A 51 25.58 3.89 -10.81
CA ALA A 51 26.25 3.39 -9.61
C ALA A 51 26.57 1.89 -9.71
N ALA A 52 25.65 1.08 -10.24
CA ALA A 52 25.87 -0.35 -10.47
C ALA A 52 26.99 -0.60 -11.50
N GLU A 53 27.02 0.17 -12.60
CA GLU A 53 28.09 0.12 -13.60
C GLU A 53 29.44 0.52 -13.01
N ALA A 54 29.48 1.58 -12.20
CA ALA A 54 30.71 2.01 -11.51
C ALA A 54 31.24 0.92 -10.53
N LEU A 55 30.34 0.13 -9.96
CA LEU A 55 30.70 -1.06 -9.17
C LEU A 55 31.11 -2.26 -10.05
N GLY A 56 31.03 -2.16 -11.36
CA GLY A 56 31.43 -3.20 -12.32
C GLY A 56 30.38 -4.26 -12.65
N PHE A 57 29.12 -3.99 -12.36
CA PHE A 57 28.02 -4.87 -12.76
C PHE A 57 27.53 -4.59 -14.19
N ALA A 58 27.08 -5.63 -14.89
CA ALA A 58 26.29 -5.46 -16.08
C ALA A 58 24.90 -4.96 -15.71
N THR A 59 24.43 -3.93 -16.39
CA THR A 59 23.13 -3.31 -16.16
C THR A 59 22.22 -3.45 -17.37
N ALA A 60 20.93 -3.33 -17.12
CA ALA A 60 19.92 -3.19 -18.15
C ALA A 60 18.86 -2.16 -17.75
N ASN A 61 18.36 -1.42 -18.74
CA ASN A 61 17.25 -0.49 -18.62
C ASN A 61 16.17 -0.91 -19.60
N MET A 62 15.00 -1.25 -19.10
CA MET A 62 13.86 -1.66 -19.92
C MET A 62 12.94 -0.46 -20.16
N ASP A 63 13.29 0.34 -21.17
CA ASP A 63 12.52 1.49 -21.68
C ASP A 63 12.16 2.55 -20.61
N GLY A 64 12.98 2.69 -19.56
CA GLY A 64 12.72 3.60 -18.44
C GLY A 64 11.59 3.17 -17.53
N GLN A 65 11.02 1.98 -17.74
CA GLN A 65 10.01 1.39 -16.86
C GLN A 65 10.65 0.86 -15.58
N LEU A 66 11.74 0.13 -15.72
CA LEU A 66 12.56 -0.45 -14.67
C LEU A 66 13.96 -0.73 -15.16
N GLY A 67 14.86 -1.04 -14.25
CA GLY A 67 16.20 -1.48 -14.57
C GLY A 67 16.73 -2.51 -13.59
N TRP A 68 17.87 -3.12 -13.89
CA TRP A 68 18.51 -4.08 -12.99
C TRP A 68 20.00 -4.18 -13.19
N CYS A 69 20.68 -4.75 -12.20
CA CYS A 69 22.02 -5.29 -12.36
C CYS A 69 22.03 -6.78 -11.99
N GLU A 70 23.07 -7.49 -12.40
CA GLU A 70 23.16 -8.94 -12.21
C GLU A 70 24.56 -9.39 -11.87
N TYR A 71 24.65 -10.44 -11.03
CA TYR A 71 25.90 -11.12 -10.66
C TYR A 71 25.72 -12.64 -10.68
N GLY A 72 26.74 -13.34 -11.18
CA GLY A 72 26.78 -14.80 -11.29
C GLY A 72 26.48 -15.31 -12.71
N THR A 73 26.63 -16.64 -12.89
CA THR A 73 26.53 -17.30 -14.22
C THR A 73 25.61 -18.52 -14.22
N GLY A 74 24.86 -18.74 -13.14
CA GLY A 74 23.92 -19.87 -13.03
C GLY A 74 22.73 -19.76 -13.98
N GLU A 75 22.11 -20.88 -14.31
CA GLU A 75 20.87 -20.90 -15.13
C GLU A 75 19.70 -20.32 -14.36
N GLU A 76 19.53 -20.71 -13.07
CA GLU A 76 18.51 -20.16 -12.20
C GLU A 76 18.88 -18.76 -11.72
N MET A 77 17.85 -17.91 -11.55
CA MET A 77 17.99 -16.54 -11.07
C MET A 77 17.14 -16.33 -9.82
N ILE A 78 17.75 -15.75 -8.79
CA ILE A 78 17.03 -15.16 -7.67
C ILE A 78 16.90 -13.64 -7.85
N ALA A 79 15.85 -13.04 -7.30
CA ALA A 79 15.63 -11.62 -7.42
C ALA A 79 15.56 -10.90 -6.07
N VAL A 80 16.11 -9.68 -6.03
CA VAL A 80 15.79 -8.68 -5.03
C VAL A 80 15.13 -7.53 -5.78
N LEU A 81 13.91 -7.17 -5.40
CA LEU A 81 13.06 -6.26 -6.13
C LEU A 81 12.70 -5.05 -5.27
N GLY A 82 13.26 -3.89 -5.55
CA GLY A 82 12.93 -2.65 -4.89
C GLY A 82 12.38 -1.61 -5.85
N HIS A 83 12.04 -0.42 -5.35
CA HIS A 83 11.55 0.68 -6.18
C HIS A 83 12.25 2.02 -5.88
N LEU A 84 12.12 2.94 -6.82
CA LEU A 84 12.77 4.24 -6.78
C LEU A 84 11.79 5.41 -6.83
N ASP A 85 10.54 5.17 -7.21
CA ASP A 85 9.48 6.14 -7.07
C ASP A 85 9.10 6.29 -5.60
N VAL A 86 8.61 7.46 -5.24
CA VAL A 86 8.22 7.80 -3.87
C VAL A 86 6.91 8.59 -3.89
N VAL A 87 6.15 8.51 -2.80
CA VAL A 87 4.98 9.38 -2.62
C VAL A 87 5.38 10.84 -2.49
N PRO A 88 4.50 11.82 -2.79
CA PRO A 88 4.75 13.23 -2.54
C PRO A 88 5.20 13.47 -1.10
N ALA A 89 6.12 14.43 -0.92
CA ALA A 89 6.61 14.77 0.42
C ALA A 89 5.47 15.21 1.37
N GLY A 90 4.50 15.96 0.86
CA GLY A 90 3.48 16.59 1.69
C GLY A 90 4.05 17.80 2.46
N ASP A 91 3.30 18.23 3.47
CA ASP A 91 3.64 19.36 4.34
C ASP A 91 4.26 18.90 5.67
N ASP A 92 4.57 19.84 6.55
CA ASP A 92 5.00 19.62 7.95
C ASP A 92 6.37 18.94 8.14
N TRP A 93 7.28 19.05 7.18
CA TRP A 93 8.65 18.59 7.32
C TRP A 93 9.49 19.57 8.14
N SER A 94 10.27 19.03 9.10
CA SER A 94 11.29 19.79 9.85
C SER A 94 12.64 19.81 9.13
N PHE A 95 12.84 18.94 8.14
CA PHE A 95 14.02 18.82 7.29
C PHE A 95 13.63 19.01 5.82
N ASP A 96 14.62 19.27 4.97
CA ASP A 96 14.40 19.22 3.52
C ASP A 96 14.09 17.75 3.12
N PRO A 97 12.89 17.43 2.62
CA PRO A 97 12.51 16.06 2.24
C PRO A 97 13.44 15.48 1.16
N TRP A 98 14.17 16.32 0.43
CA TRP A 98 15.10 15.92 -0.64
C TRP A 98 16.56 16.18 -0.26
N GLY A 99 16.85 16.52 0.98
CA GLY A 99 18.20 16.89 1.44
C GLY A 99 19.13 15.71 1.64
N GLY A 100 18.60 14.57 2.09
CA GLY A 100 19.41 13.43 2.52
C GLY A 100 20.33 13.82 3.70
N GLU A 101 19.81 14.64 4.63
CA GLU A 101 20.58 15.15 5.77
C GLU A 101 20.89 14.01 6.75
N ILE A 102 22.16 13.90 7.15
CA ILE A 102 22.57 12.97 8.23
C ILE A 102 22.73 13.77 9.52
N ARG A 103 21.94 13.39 10.54
CA ARG A 103 21.96 14.02 11.85
C ARG A 103 21.63 13.01 12.92
N ASP A 104 22.38 13.04 14.02
CA ASP A 104 22.17 12.19 15.21
C ASP A 104 22.07 10.69 14.88
N GLY A 105 22.90 10.20 13.93
CA GLY A 105 22.92 8.81 13.52
C GLY A 105 21.76 8.37 12.60
N ARG A 106 21.00 9.33 12.09
CA ARG A 106 19.87 9.12 11.16
C ARG A 106 20.08 9.84 9.85
N ILE A 107 19.58 9.26 8.78
CA ILE A 107 19.48 9.92 7.47
C ILE A 107 18.01 10.27 7.23
N PHE A 108 17.73 11.57 6.95
CA PHE A 108 16.39 12.08 6.74
C PHE A 108 16.13 12.33 5.26
N GLY A 109 14.91 12.01 4.81
CA GLY A 109 14.44 12.30 3.47
C GLY A 109 13.36 11.34 3.02
N ARG A 110 12.52 11.78 2.09
CA ARG A 110 11.50 10.95 1.46
C ARG A 110 12.17 9.82 0.67
N GLY A 111 11.81 8.56 0.97
CA GLY A 111 12.39 7.36 0.37
C GLY A 111 13.55 6.77 1.19
N THR A 112 13.89 7.32 2.35
CA THR A 112 14.95 6.72 3.19
C THR A 112 14.54 5.35 3.71
N MET A 113 13.28 5.19 4.06
CA MET A 113 12.70 3.94 4.56
C MET A 113 11.99 3.18 3.43
N ASP A 114 11.25 3.89 2.58
CA ASP A 114 10.38 3.35 1.53
C ASP A 114 10.66 4.05 0.18
N ASP A 115 11.42 3.42 -0.72
CA ASP A 115 12.24 2.19 -0.62
C ASP A 115 13.68 2.45 -1.13
N LYS A 116 14.08 3.74 -1.37
CA LYS A 116 15.42 4.07 -1.89
C LYS A 116 16.55 3.57 -0.98
N GLY A 117 16.40 3.71 0.34
CA GLY A 117 17.38 3.21 1.30
C GLY A 117 17.64 1.73 1.15
N PRO A 118 16.63 0.86 1.32
CA PRO A 118 16.76 -0.60 1.17
C PRO A 118 17.14 -1.01 -0.26
N SER A 119 16.60 -0.36 -1.29
CA SER A 119 16.92 -0.60 -2.70
C SER A 119 18.40 -0.36 -3.01
N ILE A 120 18.99 0.71 -2.46
CA ILE A 120 20.40 1.01 -2.61
C ILE A 120 21.25 0.08 -1.74
N ALA A 121 20.79 -0.24 -0.52
CA ALA A 121 21.45 -1.25 0.31
C ALA A 121 21.55 -2.60 -0.42
N ALA A 122 20.56 -2.99 -1.22
CA ALA A 122 20.60 -4.22 -2.01
C ALA A 122 21.72 -4.20 -3.07
N LEU A 123 21.97 -3.07 -3.73
CA LEU A 123 23.10 -2.92 -4.66
C LEU A 123 24.44 -3.16 -3.96
N PHE A 124 24.66 -2.49 -2.83
CA PHE A 124 25.91 -2.60 -2.09
C PHE A 124 26.07 -3.95 -1.37
N ALA A 125 24.98 -4.59 -0.99
CA ALA A 125 24.94 -5.96 -0.51
C ALA A 125 25.42 -6.95 -1.60
N LEU A 126 24.95 -6.76 -2.84
CA LEU A 126 25.41 -7.55 -4.00
C LEU A 126 26.91 -7.34 -4.27
N ALA A 127 27.38 -6.10 -4.21
CA ALA A 127 28.81 -5.78 -4.37
C ALA A 127 29.67 -6.43 -3.27
N ALA A 128 29.22 -6.35 -2.02
CA ALA A 128 29.90 -6.99 -0.90
C ALA A 128 29.94 -8.51 -1.03
N LEU A 129 28.86 -9.13 -1.50
CA LEU A 129 28.81 -10.58 -1.76
C LEU A 129 29.81 -10.98 -2.86
N ARG A 130 29.88 -10.26 -3.97
CA ARG A 130 30.88 -10.47 -5.01
C ARG A 130 32.31 -10.37 -4.44
N ASP A 131 32.59 -9.31 -3.69
CA ASP A 131 33.94 -9.03 -3.16
C ASP A 131 34.33 -9.99 -2.04
N SER A 132 33.37 -10.67 -1.40
CA SER A 132 33.63 -11.74 -0.44
C SER A 132 34.26 -12.98 -1.08
N GLY A 133 33.98 -13.20 -2.38
CA GLY A 133 34.43 -14.38 -3.13
C GLY A 133 33.69 -15.67 -2.74
N LEU A 134 32.60 -15.59 -2.01
CA LEU A 134 31.77 -16.75 -1.67
C LEU A 134 31.16 -17.37 -2.93
N PRO A 135 31.20 -18.72 -3.06
CA PRO A 135 30.68 -19.38 -4.25
C PRO A 135 29.14 -19.31 -4.28
N ILE A 136 28.60 -18.97 -5.44
CA ILE A 136 27.17 -19.01 -5.73
C ILE A 136 26.91 -19.91 -6.95
N ARG A 137 25.71 -20.49 -7.00
CA ARG A 137 25.25 -21.35 -8.10
C ARG A 137 24.15 -20.68 -8.93
N ARG A 138 23.30 -19.86 -8.29
CA ARG A 138 22.24 -19.09 -8.93
C ARG A 138 22.73 -17.68 -9.23
N ARG A 139 22.29 -17.08 -10.33
CA ARG A 139 22.48 -15.65 -10.59
C ARG A 139 21.63 -14.85 -9.60
N ILE A 140 22.10 -13.67 -9.27
CA ILE A 140 21.39 -12.72 -8.41
C ILE A 140 21.10 -11.48 -9.23
N ARG A 141 19.84 -11.12 -9.35
CA ARG A 141 19.38 -9.90 -10.03
C ARG A 141 18.79 -8.95 -9.00
N VAL A 142 19.32 -7.74 -8.96
CA VAL A 142 18.70 -6.63 -8.21
C VAL A 142 17.94 -5.79 -9.22
N LEU A 143 16.61 -5.73 -9.08
CA LEU A 143 15.72 -4.96 -9.93
C LEU A 143 15.27 -3.70 -9.20
N TRP A 144 15.15 -2.61 -9.94
CA TRP A 144 14.62 -1.34 -9.46
C TRP A 144 13.45 -0.93 -10.34
N GLY A 145 12.25 -0.96 -9.76
CA GLY A 145 11.04 -0.48 -10.37
C GLY A 145 10.88 1.03 -10.25
N CYS A 146 9.92 1.56 -10.98
CA CYS A 146 9.63 2.98 -11.10
C CYS A 146 8.17 3.34 -10.89
N ASN A 147 7.33 2.39 -10.45
CA ASN A 147 5.89 2.62 -10.30
C ASN A 147 5.23 1.75 -9.22
N GLU A 148 5.89 1.49 -8.11
CA GLU A 148 5.31 0.72 -7.00
C GLU A 148 4.12 1.47 -6.40
N GLU A 149 4.35 2.71 -5.99
CA GLU A 149 3.44 3.60 -5.26
C GLU A 149 2.13 3.90 -6.02
N SER A 150 2.14 3.71 -7.33
CA SER A 150 1.04 4.12 -8.19
C SER A 150 0.45 3.00 -9.05
N GLY A 151 0.76 1.73 -8.76
CA GLY A 151 0.04 0.61 -9.36
C GLY A 151 0.84 -0.43 -10.14
N SER A 152 2.17 -0.44 -10.02
CA SER A 152 3.09 -1.46 -10.54
C SER A 152 2.94 -1.69 -12.05
N GLY A 153 2.81 -0.60 -12.82
CA GLY A 153 2.71 -0.64 -14.28
C GLY A 153 4.01 -1.13 -14.93
N ASP A 154 5.14 -0.81 -14.34
CA ASP A 154 6.48 -1.25 -14.69
C ASP A 154 6.65 -2.77 -14.61
N MET A 155 6.15 -3.40 -13.55
CA MET A 155 6.20 -4.85 -13.42
C MET A 155 5.24 -5.55 -14.38
N LYS A 156 4.09 -4.95 -14.67
CA LYS A 156 3.20 -5.41 -15.74
C LYS A 156 3.90 -5.34 -17.11
N TYR A 157 4.66 -4.25 -17.33
CA TYR A 157 5.48 -4.07 -18.52
C TYR A 157 6.57 -5.15 -18.62
N TYR A 158 7.30 -5.39 -17.52
CA TYR A 158 8.32 -6.45 -17.43
C TYR A 158 7.76 -7.81 -17.83
N LEU A 159 6.62 -8.21 -17.26
CA LEU A 159 5.97 -9.48 -17.58
C LEU A 159 5.47 -9.55 -19.02
N ALA A 160 4.87 -8.48 -19.54
CA ALA A 160 4.37 -8.42 -20.92
C ALA A 160 5.51 -8.51 -21.95
N HIS A 161 6.72 -8.05 -21.60
CA HIS A 161 7.91 -8.12 -22.45
C HIS A 161 8.82 -9.32 -22.12
N LYS A 162 8.25 -10.39 -21.56
CA LYS A 162 8.93 -11.66 -21.26
C LYS A 162 10.13 -11.49 -20.32
N GLY A 163 10.01 -10.61 -19.33
CA GLY A 163 10.96 -10.53 -18.26
C GLY A 163 11.15 -11.89 -17.59
N GLU A 164 12.39 -12.22 -17.26
CA GLU A 164 12.73 -13.50 -16.65
C GLU A 164 12.13 -13.62 -15.26
N ILE A 165 11.45 -14.73 -14.99
CA ILE A 165 10.81 -15.00 -13.70
C ILE A 165 11.84 -15.64 -12.77
N PRO A 166 12.06 -15.07 -11.57
CA PRO A 166 12.96 -15.66 -10.59
C PRO A 166 12.41 -16.97 -10.02
N VAL A 167 13.32 -17.89 -9.67
CA VAL A 167 12.93 -19.11 -8.95
C VAL A 167 12.47 -18.79 -7.55
N MET A 168 13.04 -17.75 -6.93
CA MET A 168 12.64 -17.17 -5.65
C MET A 168 13.27 -15.78 -5.48
N GLY A 169 12.75 -15.00 -4.53
CA GLY A 169 13.31 -13.70 -4.22
C GLY A 169 12.58 -12.97 -3.12
N PHE A 170 12.94 -11.72 -2.91
CA PHE A 170 12.26 -10.85 -1.94
C PHE A 170 12.30 -9.38 -2.37
N THR A 171 11.37 -8.60 -1.83
CA THR A 171 11.44 -7.15 -1.82
C THR A 171 11.90 -6.68 -0.44
N PRO A 172 12.87 -5.75 -0.34
CA PRO A 172 13.29 -5.19 0.94
C PRO A 172 12.37 -4.04 1.40
N ASP A 173 11.12 -4.09 1.02
CA ASP A 173 10.08 -3.10 1.24
C ASP A 173 8.96 -3.68 2.11
N GLY A 174 9.14 -3.63 3.43
CA GLY A 174 8.19 -4.14 4.41
C GLY A 174 8.81 -4.33 5.80
N GLU A 175 8.37 -5.38 6.51
CA GLU A 175 8.81 -5.64 7.88
C GLU A 175 9.53 -6.97 8.02
N TYR A 176 10.52 -7.00 8.91
CA TYR A 176 11.05 -8.28 9.42
C TYR A 176 10.05 -8.97 10.38
N PRO A 177 10.10 -10.33 10.52
CA PRO A 177 11.09 -11.24 9.92
C PRO A 177 10.85 -11.57 8.45
N VAL A 178 9.65 -11.85 8.02
CA VAL A 178 9.23 -12.13 6.63
C VAL A 178 7.74 -11.85 6.51
N ILE A 179 7.33 -11.11 5.50
CA ILE A 179 5.93 -11.01 5.10
C ILE A 179 5.71 -12.01 3.98
N ASN A 180 5.16 -13.18 4.32
CA ASN A 180 4.90 -14.27 3.38
C ASN A 180 3.46 -14.31 2.86
N GLY A 181 2.61 -13.39 3.36
CA GLY A 181 1.22 -13.26 2.96
C GLY A 181 0.79 -11.81 2.83
N GLU A 182 0.11 -11.49 1.74
CA GLU A 182 -0.51 -10.18 1.51
C GLU A 182 -1.93 -10.38 1.00
N LYS A 183 -2.93 -9.80 1.68
CA LYS A 183 -4.34 -9.96 1.32
C LYS A 183 -4.61 -9.49 -0.10
N GLY A 184 -5.57 -10.14 -0.77
CA GLY A 184 -6.08 -9.61 -2.02
C GLY A 184 -6.81 -8.29 -1.80
N ILE A 185 -6.62 -7.30 -2.66
CA ILE A 185 -7.16 -5.95 -2.51
C ILE A 185 -8.12 -5.67 -3.65
N ILE A 186 -9.34 -5.27 -3.31
CA ILE A 186 -10.35 -4.88 -4.28
C ILE A 186 -10.82 -3.47 -3.97
N ASN A 187 -10.76 -2.59 -4.98
CA ASN A 187 -11.43 -1.30 -4.96
C ASN A 187 -12.55 -1.35 -5.98
N VAL A 188 -13.78 -1.24 -5.54
CA VAL A 188 -14.95 -1.27 -6.41
C VAL A 188 -15.71 0.06 -6.31
N THR A 189 -16.23 0.51 -7.45
CA THR A 189 -17.08 1.70 -7.55
C THR A 189 -18.47 1.28 -7.95
N TYR A 190 -19.46 1.66 -7.14
CA TYR A 190 -20.88 1.49 -7.46
C TYR A 190 -21.54 2.86 -7.67
N ALA A 191 -22.49 2.91 -8.57
CA ALA A 191 -23.34 4.06 -8.84
C ALA A 191 -24.83 3.67 -8.80
N ARG A 192 -25.69 4.62 -8.44
CA ARG A 192 -27.14 4.47 -8.47
C ARG A 192 -27.80 5.83 -8.67
N GLU A 193 -28.85 5.88 -9.48
CA GLU A 193 -29.77 7.01 -9.55
C GLU A 193 -30.94 6.79 -8.60
N MET A 194 -31.39 7.86 -7.96
CA MET A 194 -32.49 7.85 -6.98
C MET A 194 -33.46 8.98 -7.26
N ASP A 195 -34.73 8.73 -6.98
CA ASP A 195 -35.76 9.78 -7.01
C ASP A 195 -35.58 10.79 -5.84
N GLN A 196 -36.16 11.96 -6.02
CA GLN A 196 -36.17 13.03 -5.02
C GLN A 196 -37.63 13.34 -4.64
N VAL A 197 -38.25 12.41 -3.89
CA VAL A 197 -39.66 12.49 -3.48
C VAL A 197 -39.82 12.76 -1.98
N GLY A 198 -40.99 13.16 -1.55
CA GLY A 198 -41.35 13.40 -0.16
C GLY A 198 -41.02 14.81 0.32
N ASP A 199 -41.42 15.06 1.60
CA ASP A 199 -41.22 16.35 2.26
C ASP A 199 -39.78 16.59 2.73
N LEU A 200 -39.04 15.52 2.94
CA LEU A 200 -37.61 15.54 3.28
C LEU A 200 -36.82 14.90 2.13
N ARG A 201 -36.02 15.69 1.44
CA ARG A 201 -35.25 15.25 0.26
C ARG A 201 -33.76 15.39 0.49
N LEU A 202 -33.00 14.34 0.22
CA LEU A 202 -31.54 14.33 0.32
C LEU A 202 -30.94 14.99 -0.93
N ILE A 203 -30.47 16.22 -0.79
CA ILE A 203 -29.90 17.02 -1.89
C ILE A 203 -28.45 16.61 -2.17
N SER A 204 -27.64 16.53 -1.12
CA SER A 204 -26.25 16.08 -1.26
C SER A 204 -25.76 15.32 -0.02
N LEU A 205 -24.81 14.42 -0.23
CA LEU A 205 -24.04 13.77 0.80
C LEU A 205 -22.60 13.63 0.34
N HIS A 206 -21.66 14.02 1.17
CA HIS A 206 -20.23 13.88 0.92
C HIS A 206 -19.54 13.25 2.10
N GLY A 207 -18.68 12.26 1.86
CA GLY A 207 -17.85 11.64 2.86
C GLY A 207 -16.64 10.97 2.26
N GLY A 208 -15.50 11.12 2.94
CA GLY A 208 -14.23 10.50 2.59
C GLY A 208 -13.52 11.11 1.39
N THR A 209 -12.22 10.82 1.28
CA THR A 209 -11.31 11.36 0.25
C THR A 209 -10.66 10.28 -0.61
N ALA A 210 -10.43 9.09 -0.05
CA ALA A 210 -9.77 8.00 -0.73
C ALA A 210 -10.37 6.63 -0.32
N PRO A 211 -10.42 5.62 -1.21
CA PRO A 211 -11.03 4.33 -0.89
C PRO A 211 -10.32 3.58 0.22
N ASN A 212 -9.01 3.74 0.37
CA ASN A 212 -8.16 3.06 1.35
C ASN A 212 -7.97 3.84 2.67
N VAL A 213 -8.80 4.85 2.94
CA VAL A 213 -8.79 5.63 4.19
C VAL A 213 -10.17 5.58 4.82
N VAL A 214 -10.25 5.30 6.11
CA VAL A 214 -11.50 5.39 6.89
C VAL A 214 -11.89 6.87 7.01
N PRO A 215 -13.09 7.27 6.53
CA PRO A 215 -13.52 8.67 6.57
C PRO A 215 -13.68 9.20 7.99
N SER A 216 -12.99 10.29 8.33
CA SER A 216 -13.10 10.99 9.61
C SER A 216 -14.22 12.03 9.63
N SER A 217 -14.81 12.37 8.48
CA SER A 217 -15.91 13.31 8.38
C SER A 217 -16.86 12.93 7.22
N ALA A 218 -18.14 13.22 7.43
CA ALA A 218 -19.14 13.12 6.38
C ALA A 218 -20.25 14.16 6.67
N CYS A 219 -20.91 14.66 5.63
CA CYS A 219 -22.01 15.60 5.78
C CYS A 219 -23.11 15.37 4.74
N ALA A 220 -24.33 15.76 5.10
CA ALA A 220 -25.50 15.71 4.21
C ALA A 220 -26.31 17.00 4.28
N LYS A 221 -26.83 17.42 3.14
CA LYS A 221 -27.80 18.51 3.01
C LYS A 221 -29.16 17.94 2.60
N LEU A 222 -30.17 18.26 3.39
CA LEU A 222 -31.55 17.84 3.12
C LEU A 222 -32.44 19.06 2.96
N SER A 223 -33.29 19.05 1.96
CA SER A 223 -34.32 20.08 1.75
C SER A 223 -35.62 19.64 2.43
N CYS A 224 -36.20 20.53 3.22
CA CYS A 224 -37.52 20.33 3.84
C CYS A 224 -38.12 21.68 4.34
N SER A 225 -39.33 21.62 4.90
CA SER A 225 -39.95 22.81 5.50
C SER A 225 -39.15 23.25 6.74
N LYS A 226 -39.26 24.54 7.10
CA LYS A 226 -38.57 25.10 8.26
C LYS A 226 -38.98 24.43 9.55
N GLU A 227 -40.26 24.09 9.69
CA GLU A 227 -40.81 23.40 10.86
C GLU A 227 -40.23 22.02 11.03
N LEU A 228 -40.11 21.27 9.93
CA LEU A 228 -39.49 19.95 9.92
C LEU A 228 -38.00 20.05 10.24
N ALA A 229 -37.28 20.99 9.64
CA ALA A 229 -35.86 21.23 9.91
C ALA A 229 -35.61 21.54 11.41
N GLN A 230 -36.39 22.41 12.02
CA GLN A 230 -36.28 22.73 13.45
C GLN A 230 -36.55 21.53 14.36
N ARG A 231 -37.53 20.71 14.04
CA ARG A 231 -37.82 19.47 14.77
C ARG A 231 -36.67 18.47 14.65
N LEU A 232 -36.13 18.27 13.47
CA LEU A 232 -35.01 17.34 13.26
C LEU A 232 -33.71 17.86 13.84
N ALA A 233 -33.49 19.18 13.88
CA ALA A 233 -32.31 19.78 14.50
C ALA A 233 -32.28 19.61 16.04
N SER A 234 -33.40 19.22 16.67
CA SER A 234 -33.42 18.88 18.11
C SER A 234 -32.96 17.43 18.40
N LEU A 235 -32.67 16.62 17.37
CA LEU A 235 -32.11 15.29 17.57
C LEU A 235 -30.69 15.39 18.10
N HIS A 236 -30.35 14.48 19.02
CA HIS A 236 -29.03 14.39 19.60
C HIS A 236 -28.51 12.96 19.49
N ALA A 237 -27.31 12.81 18.92
CA ALA A 237 -26.60 11.55 18.88
C ALA A 237 -25.08 11.81 18.97
N PRO A 238 -24.31 10.91 19.58
CA PRO A 238 -22.85 11.07 19.70
C PRO A 238 -22.18 11.23 18.32
N LYS A 239 -21.29 12.22 18.21
CA LYS A 239 -20.53 12.50 16.97
C LYS A 239 -21.41 12.84 15.75
N LEU A 240 -22.64 13.30 15.99
CA LEU A 240 -23.57 13.80 14.98
C LEU A 240 -24.07 15.18 15.37
N ARG A 241 -24.14 16.08 14.40
CA ARG A 241 -24.68 17.43 14.56
C ARG A 241 -25.76 17.67 13.53
N PHE A 242 -26.96 18.03 13.98
CA PHE A 242 -28.11 18.37 13.17
C PHE A 242 -28.34 19.88 13.27
N THR A 243 -28.30 20.57 12.14
CA THR A 243 -28.44 22.04 12.10
C THR A 243 -29.55 22.43 11.14
N ALA A 244 -30.59 23.12 11.65
CA ALA A 244 -31.59 23.73 10.78
C ALA A 244 -30.99 24.90 10.01
N THR A 245 -31.23 24.95 8.70
CA THR A 245 -30.78 26.00 7.79
C THR A 245 -31.97 26.70 7.16
N GLU A 246 -31.75 27.77 6.38
CA GLU A 246 -32.80 28.46 5.63
C GLU A 246 -33.48 27.52 4.61
N TYR A 247 -32.75 26.53 4.09
CA TYR A 247 -33.21 25.64 3.00
C TYR A 247 -33.55 24.23 3.47
N GLY A 248 -33.45 23.94 4.76
CA GLY A 248 -33.72 22.61 5.31
C GLY A 248 -32.78 22.20 6.46
N LEU A 249 -32.25 20.99 6.42
CA LEU A 249 -31.43 20.40 7.45
C LEU A 249 -30.01 20.11 6.92
N PHE A 250 -29.01 20.45 7.73
CA PHE A 250 -27.61 20.02 7.53
C PHE A 250 -27.23 19.04 8.61
N VAL A 251 -26.67 17.90 8.24
CA VAL A 251 -26.23 16.85 9.15
C VAL A 251 -24.75 16.60 8.95
N GLU A 252 -24.00 16.63 10.04
CA GLU A 252 -22.57 16.35 10.06
C GLU A 252 -22.29 15.15 10.94
N ALA A 253 -21.37 14.29 10.51
CA ALA A 253 -20.88 13.15 11.25
C ALA A 253 -19.36 13.22 11.41
N GLU A 254 -18.88 12.95 12.62
CA GLU A 254 -17.47 12.82 12.94
C GLU A 254 -17.09 11.34 13.08
N GLY A 255 -15.92 11.00 12.61
CA GLY A 255 -15.31 9.68 12.69
C GLY A 255 -13.89 9.74 13.20
N VAL A 256 -13.15 8.65 13.01
CA VAL A 256 -11.72 8.53 13.31
C VAL A 256 -11.04 7.89 12.11
N SER A 257 -10.05 8.58 11.56
CA SER A 257 -9.32 8.06 10.41
C SER A 257 -8.45 6.87 10.79
N ALA A 258 -8.38 5.89 9.89
CA ALA A 258 -7.45 4.77 9.94
C ALA A 258 -7.15 4.30 8.51
N HIS A 259 -6.12 3.47 8.35
CA HIS A 259 -5.83 2.87 7.06
C HIS A 259 -6.87 1.79 6.71
N GLY A 260 -7.25 1.67 5.43
CA GLY A 260 -8.26 0.71 4.97
C GLY A 260 -7.89 -0.77 5.13
N SER A 261 -6.64 -1.10 5.51
CA SER A 261 -6.24 -2.46 5.88
C SER A 261 -6.61 -2.82 7.32
N THR A 262 -6.79 -1.82 8.17
CA THR A 262 -7.11 -1.95 9.60
C THR A 262 -8.27 -1.02 9.97
N PRO A 263 -9.42 -1.15 9.28
CA PRO A 263 -10.53 -0.21 9.44
C PRO A 263 -11.14 -0.25 10.86
N GLU A 264 -10.92 -1.32 11.60
CA GLU A 264 -11.34 -1.50 12.99
C GLU A 264 -10.61 -0.55 13.98
N LEU A 265 -9.50 0.04 13.57
CA LEU A 265 -8.80 1.06 14.35
C LEU A 265 -9.37 2.47 14.15
N GLY A 266 -10.31 2.60 13.21
CA GLY A 266 -11.02 3.85 12.91
C GLY A 266 -12.50 3.80 13.25
N GLU A 267 -13.19 4.90 12.95
CA GLU A 267 -14.65 5.01 13.00
C GLU A 267 -15.15 5.68 11.72
N ASN A 268 -15.91 4.98 10.91
CA ASN A 268 -16.35 5.49 9.61
C ASN A 268 -17.48 6.53 9.75
N ALA A 269 -17.19 7.80 9.42
CA ALA A 269 -18.17 8.88 9.48
C ALA A 269 -19.31 8.69 8.46
N ILE A 270 -19.07 8.08 7.30
CA ILE A 270 -20.13 7.78 6.32
C ILE A 270 -21.12 6.79 6.93
N GLY A 271 -20.64 5.70 7.54
CA GLY A 271 -21.49 4.71 8.18
C GLY A 271 -22.36 5.32 9.27
N ARG A 272 -21.75 6.15 10.13
CA ARG A 272 -22.48 6.88 11.17
C ARG A 272 -23.55 7.80 10.59
N LEU A 273 -23.23 8.53 9.54
CA LEU A 273 -24.18 9.43 8.89
C LEU A 273 -25.37 8.68 8.28
N LEU A 274 -25.11 7.56 7.58
CA LEU A 274 -26.18 6.78 6.96
C LEU A 274 -27.11 6.12 7.98
N LEU A 275 -26.57 5.59 9.08
CA LEU A 275 -27.39 5.09 10.20
C LEU A 275 -28.29 6.17 10.77
N ALA A 276 -27.81 7.41 10.86
CA ALA A 276 -28.63 8.53 11.29
C ALA A 276 -29.70 8.90 10.26
N LEU A 277 -29.34 9.01 8.99
CA LEU A 277 -30.26 9.32 7.88
C LEU A 277 -31.36 8.26 7.71
N ASP A 278 -31.04 7.01 8.01
CA ASP A 278 -32.02 5.91 7.94
C ASP A 278 -33.14 6.06 8.97
N THR A 279 -32.93 6.79 10.08
CA THR A 279 -33.97 7.08 11.06
C THR A 279 -34.89 8.25 10.66
N LEU A 280 -34.49 9.03 9.63
CA LEU A 280 -35.24 10.20 9.20
C LEU A 280 -36.40 9.77 8.23
N PRO A 281 -37.45 10.60 8.12
CA PRO A 281 -38.61 10.32 7.26
C PRO A 281 -38.29 10.59 5.80
N LEU A 282 -37.27 9.93 5.27
CA LEU A 282 -36.99 9.86 3.84
C LEU A 282 -38.00 8.94 3.16
N GLU A 283 -38.26 9.14 1.87
CA GLU A 283 -39.24 8.38 1.10
C GLU A 283 -38.64 7.85 -0.22
N GLY A 284 -39.37 6.94 -0.89
CA GLY A 284 -39.02 6.39 -2.20
C GLY A 284 -37.67 5.70 -2.28
N GLN A 285 -37.07 5.74 -3.45
CA GLN A 285 -35.77 5.08 -3.71
C GLN A 285 -34.66 5.63 -2.84
N THR A 286 -34.71 6.91 -2.45
CA THR A 286 -33.73 7.50 -1.53
C THR A 286 -33.78 6.78 -0.18
N LYS A 287 -34.97 6.55 0.40
CA LYS A 287 -35.12 5.79 1.66
C LYS A 287 -34.61 4.36 1.53
N GLU A 288 -35.02 3.66 0.47
CA GLU A 288 -34.58 2.28 0.21
C GLU A 288 -33.08 2.17 0.08
N THR A 289 -32.44 3.13 -0.59
CA THR A 289 -30.99 3.16 -0.81
C THR A 289 -30.24 3.41 0.51
N ILE A 290 -30.67 4.42 1.28
CA ILE A 290 -30.03 4.74 2.57
C ILE A 290 -30.18 3.57 3.54
N HIS A 291 -31.37 2.97 3.61
CA HIS A 291 -31.62 1.78 4.44
C HIS A 291 -30.74 0.59 4.03
N PHE A 292 -30.70 0.26 2.73
CA PHE A 292 -29.83 -0.80 2.22
C PHE A 292 -28.38 -0.60 2.58
N LEU A 293 -27.86 0.62 2.42
CA LEU A 293 -26.45 0.93 2.75
C LEU A 293 -26.22 0.87 4.25
N ALA A 294 -27.13 1.39 5.06
CA ALA A 294 -27.05 1.37 6.51
C ALA A 294 -27.03 -0.07 7.06
N GLU A 295 -27.90 -0.95 6.54
CA GLU A 295 -27.95 -2.35 6.95
C GLU A 295 -26.81 -3.20 6.39
N THR A 296 -26.38 -2.94 5.15
CA THR A 296 -25.40 -3.80 4.48
C THR A 296 -23.97 -3.48 4.90
N LEU A 297 -23.68 -2.23 5.17
CA LEU A 297 -22.35 -1.74 5.49
C LEU A 297 -22.28 -1.13 6.89
N GLY A 298 -23.15 -0.18 7.20
CA GLY A 298 -23.23 0.46 8.51
C GLY A 298 -21.87 0.88 9.05
N MET A 299 -21.53 0.42 10.24
CA MET A 299 -20.23 0.58 10.89
C MET A 299 -19.37 -0.69 10.82
N GLU A 300 -19.78 -1.69 10.04
CA GLU A 300 -19.04 -2.94 9.94
C GLU A 300 -17.73 -2.77 9.17
N THR A 301 -16.76 -3.57 9.56
CA THR A 301 -15.40 -3.56 9.00
C THR A 301 -14.95 -4.93 8.46
N ASP A 302 -15.79 -5.94 8.55
CA ASP A 302 -15.49 -7.33 8.14
C ASP A 302 -16.47 -7.91 7.08
N GLY A 303 -17.46 -7.12 6.67
CA GLY A 303 -18.40 -7.47 5.59
C GLY A 303 -19.41 -8.54 5.95
N LEU A 304 -19.74 -8.72 7.24
CA LEU A 304 -20.69 -9.73 7.71
C LEU A 304 -22.07 -9.50 7.10
N SER A 305 -22.65 -8.32 7.26
CA SER A 305 -23.96 -7.98 6.70
C SER A 305 -23.93 -7.86 5.17
N ALA A 306 -22.76 -7.60 4.59
CA ALA A 306 -22.56 -7.64 3.14
C ALA A 306 -22.55 -9.08 2.58
N GLY A 307 -22.43 -10.10 3.44
CA GLY A 307 -22.38 -11.50 3.05
C GLY A 307 -21.02 -11.98 2.54
N ILE A 308 -19.94 -11.22 2.79
CA ILE A 308 -18.59 -11.52 2.34
C ILE A 308 -17.58 -11.70 3.49
N ALA A 309 -18.07 -11.92 4.71
CA ALA A 309 -17.20 -12.20 5.85
C ALA A 309 -16.40 -13.49 5.63
N LEU A 310 -15.12 -13.33 5.35
CA LEU A 310 -14.16 -14.42 5.19
C LEU A 310 -13.12 -14.35 6.29
N TRP A 311 -12.57 -15.52 6.61
CA TRP A 311 -11.49 -15.64 7.59
C TRP A 311 -10.54 -16.78 7.22
N ASP A 312 -9.27 -16.63 7.56
CA ASP A 312 -8.29 -17.72 7.60
C ASP A 312 -7.36 -17.58 8.81
N GLU A 313 -6.63 -18.66 9.12
CA GLU A 313 -5.70 -18.70 10.24
C GLU A 313 -4.44 -17.87 9.98
N VAL A 314 -4.05 -17.71 8.73
CA VAL A 314 -2.81 -17.05 8.30
C VAL A 314 -2.93 -15.53 8.33
N SER A 315 -4.02 -14.98 7.78
CA SER A 315 -4.19 -13.54 7.60
C SER A 315 -5.40 -12.93 8.32
N GLY A 316 -6.15 -13.75 9.05
CA GLY A 316 -7.31 -13.30 9.81
C GLY A 316 -8.53 -12.97 8.94
N LYS A 317 -9.33 -12.01 9.39
CA LYS A 317 -10.60 -11.62 8.75
C LYS A 317 -10.42 -10.83 7.46
N LEU A 318 -11.39 -10.93 6.55
CA LEU A 318 -11.59 -9.92 5.52
C LEU A 318 -11.76 -8.56 6.19
N THR A 319 -11.19 -7.50 5.59
CA THR A 319 -11.41 -6.13 6.01
C THR A 319 -12.18 -5.37 4.94
N LEU A 320 -13.13 -4.54 5.36
CA LEU A 320 -13.98 -3.73 4.49
C LEU A 320 -14.00 -2.29 4.97
N ASN A 321 -13.70 -1.37 4.06
CA ASN A 321 -13.82 0.07 4.25
C ASN A 321 -14.58 0.69 3.08
N TRP A 322 -15.63 1.45 3.34
CA TRP A 322 -16.16 2.36 2.35
C TRP A 322 -15.50 3.72 2.52
N GLY A 323 -14.60 3.96 1.58
CA GLY A 323 -13.71 5.09 1.66
C GLY A 323 -14.32 6.38 1.14
N THR A 324 -15.27 6.32 0.20
CA THR A 324 -15.96 7.52 -0.31
C THR A 324 -17.42 7.27 -0.63
N LEU A 325 -18.26 8.26 -0.35
CA LEU A 325 -19.64 8.32 -0.79
C LEU A 325 -19.99 9.75 -1.20
N ASN A 326 -20.46 9.90 -2.42
CA ASN A 326 -20.96 11.17 -2.95
C ASN A 326 -22.37 10.99 -3.48
N ILE A 327 -23.26 11.86 -3.05
CA ILE A 327 -24.62 11.98 -3.58
C ILE A 327 -24.84 13.44 -3.98
N GLU A 328 -25.28 13.68 -5.21
CA GLU A 328 -25.66 14.98 -5.71
C GLU A 328 -26.94 14.89 -6.54
N ASN A 329 -28.00 15.57 -6.10
CA ASN A 329 -29.28 15.65 -6.80
C ASN A 329 -29.86 14.29 -7.22
N GLY A 330 -29.67 13.24 -6.39
CA GLY A 330 -30.17 11.89 -6.67
C GLY A 330 -29.16 10.97 -7.37
N SER A 331 -28.06 11.47 -7.88
CA SER A 331 -26.98 10.64 -8.42
C SER A 331 -26.01 10.24 -7.30
N LEU A 332 -25.82 8.94 -7.09
CA LEU A 332 -24.93 8.37 -6.08
C LEU A 332 -23.72 7.71 -6.74
N GLN A 333 -22.55 7.99 -6.20
CA GLN A 333 -21.32 7.26 -6.47
C GLN A 333 -20.61 6.93 -5.17
N MET A 334 -20.17 5.68 -4.99
CA MET A 334 -19.43 5.22 -3.82
C MET A 334 -18.26 4.33 -4.19
N LYS A 335 -17.21 4.37 -3.35
CA LYS A 335 -16.06 3.47 -3.49
C LYS A 335 -15.87 2.66 -2.21
N ILE A 336 -15.75 1.35 -2.38
CA ILE A 336 -15.46 0.40 -1.31
C ILE A 336 -14.09 -0.20 -1.54
N ASN A 337 -13.24 -0.21 -0.50
CA ASN A 337 -12.01 -0.99 -0.44
C ASN A 337 -12.25 -2.18 0.47
N TYR A 338 -12.03 -3.39 0.00
CA TYR A 338 -12.05 -4.58 0.84
C TYR A 338 -10.90 -5.52 0.49
N ARG A 339 -10.45 -6.25 1.51
CA ARG A 339 -9.25 -7.08 1.41
C ARG A 339 -9.55 -8.48 1.92
N TYR A 340 -9.48 -9.45 1.01
CA TYR A 340 -9.81 -10.83 1.33
C TYR A 340 -8.57 -11.61 1.79
N PRO A 341 -8.75 -12.61 2.68
CA PRO A 341 -7.67 -13.39 3.26
C PRO A 341 -6.84 -14.17 2.24
N VAL A 342 -5.57 -14.44 2.59
CA VAL A 342 -4.57 -15.00 1.66
C VAL A 342 -4.85 -16.42 1.20
N THR A 343 -5.64 -17.20 1.93
CA THR A 343 -6.04 -18.57 1.52
C THR A 343 -7.38 -18.59 0.79
N LYS A 344 -8.08 -17.45 0.69
CA LYS A 344 -9.37 -17.31 0.00
C LYS A 344 -9.19 -16.82 -1.44
N ALA A 345 -10.23 -16.92 -2.25
CA ALA A 345 -10.23 -16.49 -3.64
C ALA A 345 -11.08 -15.22 -3.84
N TYR A 346 -10.83 -14.51 -4.94
CA TYR A 346 -11.66 -13.38 -5.40
C TYR A 346 -13.13 -13.80 -5.54
N GLU A 347 -13.36 -14.99 -6.05
CA GLU A 347 -14.67 -15.58 -6.32
C GLU A 347 -15.48 -15.84 -5.03
N ASP A 348 -14.80 -15.95 -3.87
CA ASP A 348 -15.45 -16.17 -2.58
C ASP A 348 -16.11 -14.89 -2.03
N CYS A 349 -15.83 -13.71 -2.60
CA CYS A 349 -16.36 -12.43 -2.09
C CYS A 349 -16.89 -11.49 -3.17
N ALA A 350 -16.16 -11.23 -4.25
CA ALA A 350 -16.52 -10.18 -5.20
C ALA A 350 -17.87 -10.45 -5.91
N PRO A 351 -18.16 -11.63 -6.48
CA PRO A 351 -19.45 -11.89 -7.10
C PRO A 351 -20.63 -11.82 -6.12
N ILE A 352 -20.41 -12.13 -4.84
CA ILE A 352 -21.43 -12.07 -3.80
C ILE A 352 -21.82 -10.63 -3.51
N LEU A 353 -20.80 -9.76 -3.30
CA LEU A 353 -21.01 -8.33 -3.09
C LEU A 353 -21.69 -7.69 -4.31
N ASP A 354 -21.17 -7.96 -5.52
CA ASP A 354 -21.73 -7.46 -6.77
C ASP A 354 -23.18 -7.87 -6.96
N GLY A 355 -23.51 -9.13 -6.70
CA GLY A 355 -24.88 -9.64 -6.78
C GLY A 355 -25.82 -8.94 -5.81
N LYS A 356 -25.39 -8.69 -4.59
CA LYS A 356 -26.18 -8.00 -3.55
C LYS A 356 -26.43 -6.54 -3.94
N PHE A 357 -25.42 -5.82 -4.41
CA PHE A 357 -25.57 -4.43 -4.87
C PHE A 357 -26.40 -4.31 -6.12
N THR A 358 -26.21 -5.22 -7.10
CA THR A 358 -27.03 -5.27 -8.32
C THR A 358 -28.50 -5.51 -8.00
N ALA A 359 -28.82 -6.44 -7.10
CA ALA A 359 -30.18 -6.71 -6.66
C ALA A 359 -30.84 -5.49 -5.98
N ALA A 360 -30.03 -4.64 -5.33
CA ALA A 360 -30.46 -3.37 -4.74
C ALA A 360 -30.46 -2.20 -5.74
N GLY A 361 -30.29 -2.45 -7.04
CA GLY A 361 -30.37 -1.44 -8.10
C GLY A 361 -29.11 -0.59 -8.30
N PHE A 362 -27.96 -1.04 -7.78
CA PHE A 362 -26.67 -0.40 -8.06
C PHE A 362 -26.04 -0.97 -9.34
N THR A 363 -25.25 -0.14 -10.00
CA THR A 363 -24.42 -0.52 -11.14
C THR A 363 -22.95 -0.44 -10.74
N LYS A 364 -22.20 -1.51 -10.97
CA LYS A 364 -20.73 -1.47 -10.84
C LYS A 364 -20.14 -0.71 -12.03
N THR A 365 -19.41 0.36 -11.77
CA THR A 365 -18.85 1.25 -12.81
C THR A 365 -17.33 1.10 -12.97
N ALA A 366 -16.64 0.66 -11.94
CA ALA A 366 -15.21 0.38 -11.99
C ALA A 366 -14.80 -0.65 -10.94
N GLU A 367 -13.74 -1.38 -11.22
CA GLU A 367 -13.08 -2.27 -10.29
C GLU A 367 -11.58 -2.28 -10.54
N MET A 368 -10.81 -2.30 -9.46
CA MET A 368 -9.38 -2.59 -9.46
C MET A 368 -9.13 -3.75 -8.50
N HIS A 369 -8.49 -4.78 -8.99
CA HIS A 369 -8.13 -5.96 -8.20
C HIS A 369 -6.62 -6.18 -8.23
N LYS A 370 -6.00 -6.20 -7.05
CA LYS A 370 -4.65 -6.73 -6.85
C LYS A 370 -4.79 -8.11 -6.20
N ALA A 371 -4.30 -9.15 -6.87
CA ALA A 371 -4.38 -10.50 -6.35
C ALA A 371 -3.65 -10.65 -5.01
N LYS A 372 -4.05 -11.64 -4.23
CA LYS A 372 -3.34 -12.00 -3.00
C LYS A 372 -1.96 -12.57 -3.30
N LEU A 373 -1.06 -12.45 -2.30
CA LEU A 373 0.19 -13.20 -2.24
C LEU A 373 0.11 -14.18 -1.06
N TYR A 374 0.56 -15.41 -1.24
CA TYR A 374 0.82 -16.32 -0.15
C TYR A 374 1.90 -17.33 -0.53
N VAL A 375 2.98 -17.34 0.23
CA VAL A 375 4.05 -18.32 0.14
C VAL A 375 4.05 -19.12 1.44
N PRO A 376 3.86 -20.46 1.40
CA PRO A 376 3.78 -21.27 2.62
C PRO A 376 5.03 -21.13 3.52
N GLU A 377 4.82 -21.21 4.84
CA GLU A 377 5.90 -21.08 5.83
C GLU A 377 6.99 -22.16 5.67
N GLU A 378 6.60 -23.34 5.18
CA GLU A 378 7.50 -24.50 4.97
C GLU A 378 8.27 -24.41 3.65
N SER A 379 8.02 -23.41 2.82
CA SER A 379 8.73 -23.24 1.55
C SER A 379 10.22 -23.00 1.77
N GLU A 380 11.05 -23.39 0.79
CA GLU A 380 12.50 -23.13 0.80
C GLU A 380 12.79 -21.63 1.00
N LEU A 381 12.03 -20.77 0.32
CA LEU A 381 12.20 -19.32 0.43
C LEU A 381 11.96 -18.83 1.85
N VAL A 382 10.80 -19.11 2.44
CA VAL A 382 10.43 -18.58 3.77
C VAL A 382 11.33 -19.17 4.85
N THR A 383 11.59 -20.47 4.81
CA THR A 383 12.49 -21.13 5.80
C THR A 383 13.91 -20.61 5.71
N THR A 384 14.43 -20.31 4.50
CA THR A 384 15.75 -19.72 4.32
C THR A 384 15.81 -18.31 4.89
N LEU A 385 14.87 -17.44 4.55
CA LEU A 385 14.83 -16.05 5.03
C LEU A 385 14.61 -15.98 6.55
N MET A 386 13.76 -16.84 7.11
CA MET A 386 13.55 -16.93 8.57
C MET A 386 14.82 -17.38 9.30
N ARG A 387 15.60 -18.31 8.73
CA ARG A 387 16.89 -18.71 9.28
C ARG A 387 17.89 -17.56 9.23
N VAL A 388 18.01 -16.89 8.09
CA VAL A 388 18.87 -15.71 7.93
C VAL A 388 18.50 -14.62 8.95
N TYR A 389 17.21 -14.32 9.10
CA TYR A 389 16.75 -13.34 10.08
C TYR A 389 17.22 -13.68 11.51
N ARG A 390 17.01 -14.91 11.96
CA ARG A 390 17.42 -15.34 13.30
C ARG A 390 18.95 -15.29 13.50
N GLU A 391 19.70 -15.75 12.51
CA GLU A 391 21.17 -15.79 12.58
C GLU A 391 21.80 -14.39 12.56
N GLN A 392 21.25 -13.46 11.77
CA GLN A 392 21.82 -12.11 11.64
C GLN A 392 21.35 -11.16 12.74
N SER A 393 20.08 -11.21 13.13
CA SER A 393 19.52 -10.29 14.13
C SER A 393 19.62 -10.80 15.56
N GLY A 394 19.71 -12.11 15.75
CA GLY A 394 19.57 -12.75 17.07
C GLY A 394 18.14 -12.70 17.63
N LEU A 395 17.17 -12.19 16.86
CA LEU A 395 15.78 -12.10 17.25
C LEU A 395 15.03 -13.37 16.81
N ASP A 396 13.98 -13.72 17.54
CA ASP A 396 13.04 -14.75 17.13
C ASP A 396 11.78 -14.10 16.54
N GLY A 397 11.00 -14.85 15.77
CA GLY A 397 9.77 -14.40 15.17
C GLY A 397 9.12 -15.47 14.29
N LYS A 398 7.94 -15.15 13.78
CA LYS A 398 7.21 -15.96 12.81
C LYS A 398 6.95 -15.14 11.55
N PRO A 399 6.78 -15.78 10.39
CA PRO A 399 6.29 -15.11 9.20
C PRO A 399 4.99 -14.36 9.49
N LYS A 400 4.76 -13.25 8.79
CA LYS A 400 3.61 -12.36 8.97
C LYS A 400 2.76 -12.32 7.71
N SER A 401 1.48 -12.05 7.89
CA SER A 401 0.60 -11.64 6.81
C SER A 401 0.11 -10.22 7.05
N ILE A 402 0.06 -9.42 5.99
CA ILE A 402 -0.40 -8.02 6.05
C ILE A 402 -1.63 -7.78 5.18
N GLY A 403 -2.37 -6.74 5.51
CA GLY A 403 -3.46 -6.25 4.68
C GLY A 403 -3.00 -5.39 3.49
N GLY A 404 -1.75 -4.92 3.51
CA GLY A 404 -1.13 -4.12 2.45
C GLY A 404 -0.72 -4.92 1.23
N GLY A 405 0.09 -4.31 0.40
CA GLY A 405 0.68 -4.96 -0.75
C GLY A 405 1.94 -4.23 -1.17
N THR A 406 2.96 -4.98 -1.54
CA THR A 406 4.27 -4.52 -1.99
C THR A 406 4.55 -5.07 -3.38
N TYR A 407 5.73 -4.80 -3.94
CA TYR A 407 6.17 -5.46 -5.17
C TYR A 407 6.21 -6.99 -5.11
N ALA A 408 6.20 -7.58 -3.92
CA ALA A 408 6.14 -9.04 -3.79
C ALA A 408 4.97 -9.65 -4.57
N LYS A 409 3.84 -8.92 -4.70
CA LYS A 409 2.70 -9.38 -5.53
C LYS A 409 2.94 -9.39 -7.03
N SER A 410 3.97 -8.71 -7.49
CA SER A 410 4.19 -8.49 -8.92
C SER A 410 4.86 -9.67 -9.63
N LEU A 411 5.58 -10.51 -8.89
CA LEU A 411 6.24 -11.71 -9.42
C LEU A 411 5.95 -12.92 -8.53
N PRO A 412 5.87 -14.14 -9.11
CA PRO A 412 5.73 -15.35 -8.31
C PRO A 412 6.99 -15.61 -7.48
N ASN A 413 6.83 -16.31 -6.35
CA ASN A 413 7.90 -16.71 -5.43
C ASN A 413 8.72 -15.52 -4.86
N ILE A 414 8.09 -14.38 -4.70
CA ILE A 414 8.65 -13.21 -4.01
C ILE A 414 7.88 -13.00 -2.69
N VAL A 415 8.58 -12.61 -1.64
CA VAL A 415 8.03 -12.21 -0.34
C VAL A 415 8.63 -10.88 0.08
N ALA A 416 8.07 -10.17 1.07
CA ALA A 416 8.75 -9.00 1.60
C ALA A 416 9.65 -9.38 2.79
N PHE A 417 10.84 -8.71 2.88
CA PHE A 417 11.89 -9.03 3.85
C PHE A 417 12.68 -7.78 4.23
N GLY A 418 12.25 -7.08 5.28
CA GLY A 418 12.80 -5.80 5.74
C GLY A 418 12.23 -4.60 5.00
N PRO A 419 12.66 -3.35 5.35
CA PRO A 419 13.79 -3.04 6.23
C PRO A 419 13.43 -2.88 7.70
N ILE A 420 12.15 -2.84 8.07
CA ILE A 420 11.67 -2.44 9.40
C ILE A 420 11.82 -3.59 10.39
N PHE A 421 12.59 -3.36 11.46
CA PHE A 421 12.72 -4.32 12.56
C PHE A 421 11.61 -4.15 13.60
N PRO A 422 11.30 -5.21 14.38
CA PRO A 422 10.36 -5.09 15.47
C PRO A 422 10.76 -4.00 16.47
N GLY A 423 9.89 -3.03 16.68
CA GLY A 423 10.11 -1.90 17.59
C GLY A 423 10.68 -0.63 16.95
N ASP A 424 11.04 -0.68 15.67
CA ASP A 424 11.44 0.53 14.95
C ASP A 424 10.26 1.49 14.76
N GLU A 425 10.54 2.79 14.72
CA GLU A 425 9.55 3.82 14.42
C GLU A 425 9.22 3.83 12.93
N ILE A 426 7.96 3.57 12.58
CA ILE A 426 7.50 3.54 11.18
C ILE A 426 7.17 4.97 10.73
N ARG A 427 7.94 5.47 9.76
CA ARG A 427 7.82 6.80 9.17
C ARG A 427 7.50 6.80 7.67
N GLU A 428 7.21 5.66 7.09
CA GLU A 428 6.76 5.57 5.71
C GLU A 428 5.60 6.52 5.44
N HIS A 429 5.65 7.24 4.33
CA HIS A 429 4.62 8.19 3.88
C HIS A 429 4.33 9.36 4.85
N LYS A 430 5.14 9.55 5.90
CA LYS A 430 4.99 10.63 6.88
C LYS A 430 6.06 11.72 6.69
N PRO A 431 5.81 12.95 7.19
CA PRO A 431 6.86 13.96 7.31
C PRO A 431 8.01 13.46 8.21
N ASP A 432 9.19 14.00 7.97
CA ASP A 432 10.41 13.63 8.68
C ASP A 432 10.70 12.11 8.63
N GLU A 433 10.48 11.51 7.47
CA GLU A 433 10.89 10.14 7.19
C GLU A 433 12.41 10.02 7.37
N PHE A 434 12.83 8.97 8.07
CA PHE A 434 14.23 8.69 8.32
C PHE A 434 14.52 7.20 8.42
N LEU A 435 15.79 6.85 8.27
CA LEU A 435 16.32 5.54 8.61
C LEU A 435 17.55 5.73 9.51
N GLU A 436 17.66 4.95 10.58
CA GLU A 436 18.87 4.94 11.39
C GLU A 436 20.02 4.32 10.61
N LEU A 437 21.20 4.93 10.63
CA LEU A 437 22.36 4.45 9.89
C LEU A 437 22.76 3.03 10.32
N SER A 438 22.65 2.71 11.61
CA SER A 438 22.86 1.36 12.13
C SER A 438 21.88 0.36 11.49
N ARG A 439 20.58 0.73 11.38
CA ARG A 439 19.55 -0.10 10.75
C ARG A 439 19.76 -0.28 9.24
N LEU A 440 20.18 0.78 8.56
CA LEU A 440 20.55 0.69 7.14
C LEU A 440 21.68 -0.33 6.93
N MET A 441 22.70 -0.32 7.78
CA MET A 441 23.82 -1.26 7.68
C MET A 441 23.45 -2.69 8.13
N GLU A 442 22.62 -2.83 9.15
CA GLU A 442 22.05 -4.12 9.54
C GLU A 442 21.20 -4.72 8.42
N ASN A 443 20.38 -3.88 7.76
CA ASN A 443 19.57 -4.28 6.62
C ASN A 443 20.47 -4.71 5.43
N ALA A 444 21.52 -3.96 5.10
CA ALA A 444 22.47 -4.35 4.05
C ALA A 444 23.15 -5.70 4.36
N GLN A 445 23.48 -5.97 5.62
CA GLN A 445 24.02 -7.27 6.04
C GLN A 445 22.98 -8.39 5.92
N MET A 446 21.75 -8.14 6.31
CA MET A 446 20.63 -9.06 6.20
C MET A 446 20.36 -9.44 4.73
N ILE A 447 20.29 -8.43 3.86
CA ILE A 447 20.10 -8.61 2.42
C ILE A 447 21.26 -9.42 1.81
N ALA A 448 22.51 -9.09 2.14
CA ALA A 448 23.67 -9.82 1.63
C ALA A 448 23.66 -11.29 2.06
N ALA A 449 23.33 -11.57 3.31
CA ALA A 449 23.20 -12.92 3.82
C ALA A 449 22.06 -13.69 3.14
N ALA A 450 20.90 -13.05 2.93
CA ALA A 450 19.77 -13.62 2.22
C ALA A 450 20.12 -13.95 0.76
N MET A 451 20.76 -13.02 0.05
CA MET A 451 21.25 -13.24 -1.33
C MET A 451 22.17 -14.46 -1.40
N TYR A 452 23.14 -14.55 -0.48
CA TYR A 452 24.06 -15.68 -0.45
C TYR A 452 23.35 -17.01 -0.18
N GLU A 453 22.52 -17.06 0.86
CA GLU A 453 21.83 -18.29 1.26
C GLU A 453 20.85 -18.82 0.18
N MET A 454 20.22 -17.93 -0.58
CA MET A 454 19.35 -18.31 -1.70
C MET A 454 20.13 -18.66 -2.96
N ALA A 455 21.37 -18.16 -3.13
CA ALA A 455 22.16 -18.35 -4.35
C ALA A 455 23.23 -19.45 -4.28
N LYS A 456 23.59 -19.95 -3.09
CA LYS A 456 24.63 -20.96 -2.87
C LYS A 456 24.31 -22.38 -3.35
#